data_c16ddab28dd1dd3623453a2fa450947e
#
_entry.id   c16ddab28dd1dd3623453a2fa450947e
#
_cell.length_a   1.000
_cell.length_b   1.000
_cell.length_c   1.000
_cell.angle_alpha   90.00
_cell.angle_beta   90.00
_cell.angle_gamma   90.00
#
_symmetry.space_group_name_H-M   'P 1'
#
loop_
_entity.id
_entity.type
_entity.pdbx_description
1 polymer ?
#
loop_
_entity_poly.entity_id
_entity_poly.type
_entity_poly.pdbx_seq_one_letter_code
_entity_poly.pdbx_strand_id
1 'polypeptide(L)'
;MNALDRVRVLDFTTTIAGPHCTRLMADLGAEVIKIEAPEGDMMRSRLPLRNGASTSFGQLNTGKKSLVLDLKRPEAVAVVQRLVKTADVVVENFRPGVMARFGLDYQSLRPHNPALVYCAISGYGQTGPSAGRPAYAPVIHASSGYDLAQIAHQLEPRAPDFCGIFIADVLTGTYAFGAVMAAPVAWRCTSARRPAPGS
;
A
#
# COMPACT_ATOMS: atom_id res chain seq x y z
N MET A 1 6.07 -11.36 -22.34
CA MET A 1 5.13 -10.29 -21.91
C MET A 1 4.70 -10.65 -20.51
N ASN A 2 4.99 -9.79 -19.53
CA ASN A 2 4.55 -10.01 -18.17
C ASN A 2 3.08 -9.58 -18.01
N ALA A 3 2.40 -10.10 -16.98
CA ALA A 3 0.96 -9.86 -16.80
C ALA A 3 0.60 -8.37 -16.64
N LEU A 4 1.50 -7.57 -16.06
CA LEU A 4 1.28 -6.15 -15.77
C LEU A 4 2.23 -5.19 -16.52
N ASP A 5 2.82 -5.60 -17.64
CA ASP A 5 3.79 -4.79 -18.43
C ASP A 5 3.29 -3.38 -18.82
N ARG A 6 1.97 -3.15 -18.82
CA ARG A 6 1.37 -1.86 -19.20
C ARG A 6 0.76 -1.10 -18.01
N VAL A 7 0.93 -1.62 -16.79
CA VAL A 7 0.35 -1.03 -15.59
C VAL A 7 1.39 -0.12 -14.93
N ARG A 8 0.99 1.13 -14.67
CA ARG A 8 1.78 2.10 -13.92
C ARG A 8 1.20 2.34 -12.55
N VAL A 9 2.03 2.19 -11.52
CA VAL A 9 1.67 2.32 -10.11
C VAL A 9 2.43 3.47 -9.48
N LEU A 10 1.74 4.37 -8.80
CA LEU A 10 2.32 5.35 -7.90
C LEU A 10 2.25 4.80 -6.47
N ASP A 11 3.40 4.55 -5.89
CA ASP A 11 3.56 3.89 -4.61
C ASP A 11 3.99 4.91 -3.54
N PHE A 12 3.06 5.34 -2.69
CA PHE A 12 3.32 6.24 -1.56
C PHE A 12 3.55 5.47 -0.25
N THR A 13 3.67 4.16 -0.34
CA THR A 13 3.71 3.31 0.84
C THR A 13 5.04 3.31 1.55
N THR A 14 5.02 3.01 2.84
CA THR A 14 6.20 2.86 3.69
C THR A 14 6.11 1.57 4.50
N THR A 15 7.21 1.17 5.08
CA THR A 15 7.34 0.04 6.01
C THR A 15 7.18 -1.31 5.30
N ILE A 16 6.05 -2.04 5.48
CA ILE A 16 5.92 -3.44 5.01
C ILE A 16 4.67 -3.64 4.16
N ALA A 17 3.47 -3.44 4.72
CA ALA A 17 2.22 -3.86 4.09
C ALA A 17 2.01 -3.29 2.68
N GLY A 18 2.12 -1.97 2.55
CA GLY A 18 2.00 -1.32 1.25
C GLY A 18 3.14 -1.65 0.29
N PRO A 19 4.43 -1.54 0.72
CA PRO A 19 5.55 -1.94 -0.14
C PRO A 19 5.50 -3.40 -0.60
N HIS A 20 4.96 -4.32 0.22
CA HIS A 20 4.74 -5.71 -0.20
C HIS A 20 3.70 -5.80 -1.32
N CYS A 21 2.58 -5.09 -1.19
CA CYS A 21 1.55 -5.02 -2.23
C CYS A 21 2.13 -4.55 -3.57
N THR A 22 2.84 -3.42 -3.57
CA THR A 22 3.38 -2.84 -4.80
C THR A 22 4.60 -3.60 -5.33
N ARG A 23 5.31 -4.34 -4.47
CA ARG A 23 6.35 -5.29 -4.89
C ARG A 23 5.76 -6.44 -5.71
N LEU A 24 4.66 -7.04 -5.28
CA LEU A 24 3.99 -8.09 -6.06
C LEU A 24 3.57 -7.60 -7.44
N MET A 25 3.17 -6.32 -7.57
CA MET A 25 2.89 -5.72 -8.87
C MET A 25 4.15 -5.58 -9.72
N ALA A 26 5.26 -5.13 -9.14
CA ALA A 26 6.53 -5.00 -9.84
C ALA A 26 7.05 -6.36 -10.32
N ASP A 27 6.91 -7.42 -9.52
CA ASP A 27 7.30 -8.78 -9.88
C ASP A 27 6.51 -9.33 -11.08
N LEU A 28 5.29 -8.83 -11.28
CA LEU A 28 4.44 -9.15 -12.44
C LEU A 28 4.64 -8.20 -13.63
N GLY A 29 5.62 -7.28 -13.55
CA GLY A 29 6.03 -6.40 -14.63
C GLY A 29 5.45 -4.99 -14.62
N ALA A 30 4.69 -4.59 -13.60
CA ALA A 30 4.20 -3.22 -13.50
C ALA A 30 5.35 -2.21 -13.34
N GLU A 31 5.22 -1.04 -13.96
CA GLU A 31 6.08 0.10 -13.68
C GLU A 31 5.68 0.73 -12.35
N VAL A 32 6.42 0.44 -11.29
CA VAL A 32 6.16 1.00 -9.96
C VAL A 32 7.10 2.16 -9.67
N ILE A 33 6.52 3.34 -9.42
CA ILE A 33 7.24 4.56 -9.04
C ILE A 33 6.97 4.82 -7.56
N LYS A 34 7.96 4.53 -6.72
CA LYS A 34 7.90 4.79 -5.28
C LYS A 34 8.19 6.26 -5.01
N ILE A 35 7.21 6.95 -4.44
CA ILE A 35 7.32 8.35 -4.00
C ILE A 35 7.82 8.35 -2.56
N GLU A 36 8.98 8.96 -2.35
CA GLU A 36 9.63 9.01 -1.03
C GLU A 36 9.80 10.46 -0.57
N ALA A 37 9.68 10.69 0.74
CA ALA A 37 10.09 11.95 1.33
C ALA A 37 11.62 12.15 1.18
N PRO A 38 12.15 13.38 1.33
CA PRO A 38 13.60 13.64 1.27
C PRO A 38 14.42 12.76 2.21
N GLU A 39 13.86 12.39 3.35
CA GLU A 39 14.49 11.51 4.34
C GLU A 39 14.50 10.03 3.92
N GLY A 40 13.73 9.69 2.91
CA GLY A 40 13.53 8.32 2.43
C GLY A 40 12.58 7.49 3.28
N ASP A 41 12.38 6.24 2.87
CA ASP A 41 11.63 5.26 3.67
C ASP A 41 12.49 4.81 4.86
N MET A 42 11.89 4.75 6.06
CA MET A 42 12.56 4.31 7.28
C MET A 42 13.17 2.89 7.16
N MET A 43 12.65 2.08 6.26
CA MET A 43 13.20 0.75 6.01
C MET A 43 14.58 0.77 5.35
N ARG A 44 15.02 1.90 4.78
CA ARG A 44 16.36 2.02 4.17
C ARG A 44 17.50 1.84 5.17
N SER A 45 17.27 2.21 6.43
CA SER A 45 18.25 2.07 7.53
C SER A 45 17.99 0.87 8.45
N ARG A 46 16.94 0.07 8.19
CA ARG A 46 16.60 -1.07 9.06
C ARG A 46 17.55 -2.24 8.88
N LEU A 47 17.98 -2.80 10.00
CA LEU A 47 18.81 -4.00 10.03
C LEU A 47 18.03 -5.25 9.51
N PRO A 48 18.73 -6.24 8.94
CA PRO A 48 20.18 -6.30 8.75
C PRO A 48 20.64 -5.48 7.53
N LEU A 49 21.84 -4.90 7.62
CA LEU A 49 22.48 -4.22 6.50
C LEU A 49 23.48 -5.16 5.80
N ARG A 50 23.51 -5.13 4.48
CA ARG A 50 24.52 -5.76 3.64
C ARG A 50 25.14 -4.70 2.73
N ASN A 51 26.45 -4.50 2.82
CA ASN A 51 27.16 -3.45 2.10
C ASN A 51 26.53 -2.05 2.27
N GLY A 52 26.11 -1.71 3.50
CA GLY A 52 25.48 -0.43 3.80
C GLY A 52 24.00 -0.28 3.40
N ALA A 53 23.41 -1.29 2.74
CA ALA A 53 22.01 -1.26 2.30
C ALA A 53 21.15 -2.22 3.12
N SER A 54 19.94 -1.81 3.48
CA SER A 54 18.98 -2.65 4.18
C SER A 54 18.46 -3.78 3.28
N THR A 55 18.65 -5.02 3.72
CA THR A 55 18.12 -6.19 3.01
C THR A 55 16.60 -6.22 3.04
N SER A 56 15.98 -5.76 4.13
CA SER A 56 14.53 -5.65 4.26
C SER A 56 13.95 -4.62 3.28
N PHE A 57 14.60 -3.46 3.14
CA PHE A 57 14.19 -2.47 2.12
C PHE A 57 14.34 -3.06 0.72
N GLY A 58 15.46 -3.70 0.41
CA GLY A 58 15.70 -4.35 -0.89
C GLY A 58 14.64 -5.38 -1.22
N GLN A 59 14.31 -6.28 -0.27
CA GLN A 59 13.28 -7.28 -0.44
C GLN A 59 11.90 -6.68 -0.79
N LEU A 60 11.52 -5.58 -0.15
CA LEU A 60 10.20 -4.96 -0.32
C LEU A 60 10.12 -4.00 -1.52
N ASN A 61 11.26 -3.58 -2.07
CA ASN A 61 11.28 -2.50 -3.06
C ASN A 61 12.08 -2.82 -4.34
N THR A 62 12.61 -4.04 -4.49
CA THR A 62 13.25 -4.47 -5.74
C THR A 62 12.30 -4.32 -6.92
N GLY A 63 12.80 -3.86 -8.06
CA GLY A 63 12.03 -3.64 -9.27
C GLY A 63 11.29 -2.30 -9.33
N LYS A 64 11.27 -1.51 -8.25
CA LYS A 64 10.65 -0.18 -8.23
C LYS A 64 11.63 0.91 -8.62
N LYS A 65 11.12 1.96 -9.25
CA LYS A 65 11.82 3.25 -9.44
C LYS A 65 11.57 4.13 -8.22
N SER A 66 12.56 4.90 -7.78
CA SER A 66 12.41 5.84 -6.67
C SER A 66 12.33 7.27 -7.20
N LEU A 67 11.40 8.05 -6.67
CA LEU A 67 11.24 9.48 -6.91
C LEU A 67 11.11 10.19 -5.56
N VAL A 68 12.05 11.06 -5.26
CA VAL A 68 12.05 11.84 -4.02
C VAL A 68 11.23 13.11 -4.21
N LEU A 69 10.18 13.30 -3.40
CA LEU A 69 9.30 14.47 -3.42
C LEU A 69 8.95 14.89 -1.99
N ASP A 70 9.17 16.16 -1.66
CA ASP A 70 8.63 16.76 -0.44
C ASP A 70 7.17 17.18 -0.66
N LEU A 71 6.23 16.33 -0.27
CA LEU A 71 4.78 16.56 -0.46
C LEU A 71 4.24 17.75 0.36
N LYS A 72 5.03 18.36 1.22
CA LYS A 72 4.69 19.62 1.89
C LYS A 72 4.82 20.82 0.94
N ARG A 73 5.49 20.65 -0.19
CA ARG A 73 5.69 21.69 -1.19
C ARG A 73 4.63 21.56 -2.30
N PRO A 74 3.93 22.66 -2.66
CA PRO A 74 2.90 22.64 -3.71
C PRO A 74 3.44 22.15 -5.07
N GLU A 75 4.69 22.43 -5.40
CA GLU A 75 5.32 21.99 -6.64
C GLU A 75 5.42 20.46 -6.73
N ALA A 76 5.71 19.80 -5.60
CA ALA A 76 5.77 18.34 -5.52
C ALA A 76 4.36 17.72 -5.72
N VAL A 77 3.34 18.32 -5.11
CA VAL A 77 1.94 17.92 -5.33
C VAL A 77 1.55 18.05 -6.80
N ALA A 78 1.92 19.15 -7.46
CA ALA A 78 1.68 19.35 -8.89
C ALA A 78 2.38 18.29 -9.77
N VAL A 79 3.57 17.82 -9.37
CA VAL A 79 4.25 16.70 -10.04
C VAL A 79 3.42 15.42 -9.91
N VAL A 80 2.93 15.10 -8.71
CA VAL A 80 2.09 13.92 -8.48
C VAL A 80 0.82 13.98 -9.32
N GLN A 81 0.11 15.12 -9.34
CA GLN A 81 -1.10 15.30 -10.13
C GLN A 81 -0.86 15.09 -11.64
N ARG A 82 0.31 15.47 -12.15
CA ARG A 82 0.71 15.17 -13.54
C ARG A 82 0.94 13.69 -13.76
N LEU A 83 1.62 13.00 -12.82
CA LEU A 83 1.88 11.55 -12.90
C LEU A 83 0.58 10.76 -12.85
N VAL A 84 -0.37 11.16 -12.03
CA VAL A 84 -1.68 10.50 -11.89
C VAL A 84 -2.45 10.43 -13.20
N LYS A 85 -2.29 11.40 -14.11
CA LYS A 85 -2.97 11.40 -15.42
C LYS A 85 -2.64 10.18 -16.27
N THR A 86 -1.51 9.55 -16.02
CA THR A 86 -1.01 8.36 -16.76
C THR A 86 -0.80 7.15 -15.86
N ALA A 87 -1.19 7.23 -14.60
CA ALA A 87 -1.10 6.12 -13.66
C ALA A 87 -2.40 5.31 -13.66
N ASP A 88 -2.30 4.00 -13.53
CA ASP A 88 -3.45 3.12 -13.39
C ASP A 88 -3.82 2.93 -11.92
N VAL A 89 -2.83 2.94 -11.03
CA VAL A 89 -3.00 2.63 -9.62
C VAL A 89 -2.24 3.61 -8.74
N VAL A 90 -2.86 4.04 -7.65
CA VAL A 90 -2.22 4.69 -6.51
C VAL A 90 -2.35 3.77 -5.30
N VAL A 91 -1.26 3.55 -4.58
CA VAL A 91 -1.26 2.79 -3.31
C VAL A 91 -0.62 3.64 -2.23
N GLU A 92 -1.30 3.75 -1.09
CA GLU A 92 -0.79 4.46 0.08
C GLU A 92 -1.12 3.69 1.37
N ASN A 93 -0.34 3.88 2.42
CA ASN A 93 -0.60 3.29 3.73
C ASN A 93 -0.35 4.27 4.89
N PHE A 94 -0.63 5.54 4.66
CA PHE A 94 -0.62 6.55 5.69
C PHE A 94 -1.85 6.42 6.62
N ARG A 95 -1.83 7.15 7.70
CA ARG A 95 -3.03 7.27 8.55
C ARG A 95 -4.15 7.95 7.77
N PRO A 96 -5.41 7.54 7.99
CA PRO A 96 -6.56 8.19 7.36
C PRO A 96 -6.51 9.73 7.45
N GLY A 97 -6.79 10.38 6.34
CA GLY A 97 -6.77 11.83 6.21
C GLY A 97 -5.41 12.46 5.89
N VAL A 98 -4.30 11.71 5.92
CA VAL A 98 -2.97 12.27 5.58
C VAL A 98 -2.92 12.67 4.11
N MET A 99 -3.32 11.80 3.20
CA MET A 99 -3.34 12.10 1.76
C MET A 99 -4.29 13.24 1.41
N ALA A 100 -5.43 13.34 2.10
CA ALA A 100 -6.37 14.45 1.92
C ALA A 100 -5.75 15.81 2.26
N ARG A 101 -4.90 15.87 3.29
CA ARG A 101 -4.19 17.11 3.65
C ARG A 101 -3.22 17.60 2.57
N PHE A 102 -2.74 16.69 1.74
CA PHE A 102 -1.91 17.01 0.57
C PHE A 102 -2.73 17.23 -0.70
N GLY A 103 -4.07 17.04 -0.67
CA GLY A 103 -4.90 17.06 -1.88
C GLY A 103 -4.60 15.89 -2.82
N LEU A 104 -4.18 14.74 -2.26
CA LEU A 104 -3.77 13.54 -2.99
C LEU A 104 -4.61 12.31 -2.61
N ASP A 105 -5.74 12.49 -1.93
CA ASP A 105 -6.74 11.45 -1.70
C ASP A 105 -7.53 11.13 -2.98
N TYR A 106 -8.31 10.06 -2.95
CA TYR A 106 -9.09 9.63 -4.11
C TYR A 106 -9.99 10.72 -4.68
N GLN A 107 -10.68 11.50 -3.82
CA GLN A 107 -11.60 12.54 -4.26
C GLN A 107 -10.88 13.68 -4.98
N SER A 108 -9.69 14.03 -4.51
CA SER A 108 -8.83 15.05 -5.13
C SER A 108 -8.20 14.58 -6.44
N LEU A 109 -7.86 13.28 -6.55
CA LEU A 109 -7.17 12.73 -7.73
C LEU A 109 -8.13 12.26 -8.84
N ARG A 110 -9.34 11.85 -8.49
CA ARG A 110 -10.36 11.38 -9.45
C ARG A 110 -10.64 12.35 -10.61
N PRO A 111 -10.69 13.68 -10.40
CA PRO A 111 -10.87 14.62 -11.52
C PRO A 111 -9.72 14.58 -12.54
N HIS A 112 -8.51 14.21 -12.13
CA HIS A 112 -7.34 14.12 -13.00
C HIS A 112 -7.28 12.79 -13.77
N ASN A 113 -7.86 11.72 -13.20
CA ASN A 113 -7.96 10.40 -13.81
C ASN A 113 -9.16 9.62 -13.26
N PRO A 114 -10.31 9.67 -13.95
CA PRO A 114 -11.53 8.97 -13.51
C PRO A 114 -11.42 7.43 -13.47
N ALA A 115 -10.45 6.85 -14.18
CA ALA A 115 -10.20 5.42 -14.23
C ALA A 115 -9.20 4.92 -13.14
N LEU A 116 -8.67 5.84 -12.34
CA LEU A 116 -7.68 5.54 -11.32
C LEU A 116 -8.20 4.55 -10.29
N VAL A 117 -7.46 3.47 -10.07
CA VAL A 117 -7.64 2.58 -8.92
C VAL A 117 -6.86 3.15 -7.74
N TYR A 118 -7.54 3.45 -6.65
CA TYR A 118 -6.93 4.01 -5.44
C TYR A 118 -7.03 3.01 -4.28
N CYS A 119 -5.89 2.55 -3.79
CA CYS A 119 -5.78 1.61 -2.69
C CYS A 119 -5.22 2.29 -1.45
N ALA A 120 -6.07 2.54 -0.46
CA ALA A 120 -5.69 3.06 0.84
C ALA A 120 -5.65 1.93 1.88
N ILE A 121 -4.47 1.63 2.37
CA ILE A 121 -4.22 0.57 3.36
C ILE A 121 -4.18 1.19 4.75
N SER A 122 -5.00 0.69 5.67
CA SER A 122 -4.97 1.13 7.08
C SER A 122 -5.38 -0.01 8.02
N GLY A 123 -5.03 0.09 9.29
CA GLY A 123 -5.25 -0.99 10.25
C GLY A 123 -6.73 -1.28 10.53
N TYR A 124 -7.59 -0.26 10.46
CA TYR A 124 -9.00 -0.38 10.84
C TYR A 124 -9.96 0.25 9.80
N GLY A 125 -9.50 0.41 8.57
CA GLY A 125 -10.28 1.03 7.49
C GLY A 125 -10.21 2.57 7.54
N GLN A 126 -10.85 3.20 6.54
CA GLN A 126 -10.83 4.65 6.37
C GLN A 126 -11.94 5.37 7.16
N THR A 127 -12.92 4.62 7.68
CA THR A 127 -14.11 5.13 8.38
C THR A 127 -14.38 4.33 9.65
N GLY A 128 -15.28 4.85 10.50
CA GLY A 128 -15.68 4.18 11.74
C GLY A 128 -14.86 4.62 12.96
N PRO A 129 -15.27 4.16 14.17
CA PRO A 129 -14.74 4.68 15.44
C PRO A 129 -13.26 4.34 15.67
N SER A 130 -12.74 3.32 15.02
CA SER A 130 -11.34 2.88 15.18
C SER A 130 -10.42 3.37 14.05
N ALA A 131 -10.91 4.07 13.02
CA ALA A 131 -10.12 4.46 11.85
C ALA A 131 -8.85 5.25 12.19
N GLY A 132 -8.91 6.11 13.21
CA GLY A 132 -7.76 6.92 13.66
C GLY A 132 -6.75 6.18 14.55
N ARG A 133 -7.02 4.92 14.95
CA ARG A 133 -6.13 4.17 15.85
C ARG A 133 -4.86 3.76 15.11
N PRO A 134 -3.67 3.89 15.74
CA PRO A 134 -2.44 3.37 15.15
C PRO A 134 -2.51 1.83 15.08
N ALA A 135 -2.01 1.29 13.96
CA ALA A 135 -1.92 -0.15 13.77
C ALA A 135 -0.55 -0.50 13.18
N TYR A 136 0.16 -1.33 13.91
CA TYR A 136 1.34 -2.06 13.46
C TYR A 136 1.07 -3.55 13.68
N ALA A 137 1.78 -4.44 12.98
CA ALA A 137 1.55 -5.87 13.09
C ALA A 137 1.45 -6.38 14.54
N PRO A 138 2.32 -6.01 15.49
CA PRO A 138 2.19 -6.47 16.87
C PRO A 138 0.88 -6.05 17.53
N VAL A 139 0.38 -4.85 17.25
CA VAL A 139 -0.91 -4.37 17.78
C VAL A 139 -2.07 -5.19 17.21
N ILE A 140 -2.03 -5.48 15.92
CA ILE A 140 -3.05 -6.29 15.25
C ILE A 140 -2.98 -7.74 15.72
N HIS A 141 -1.79 -8.33 15.86
CA HIS A 141 -1.61 -9.69 16.38
C HIS A 141 -2.22 -9.83 17.77
N ALA A 142 -1.90 -8.92 18.69
CA ALA A 142 -2.44 -8.93 20.04
C ALA A 142 -3.97 -8.74 20.06
N SER A 143 -4.49 -7.76 19.30
CA SER A 143 -5.92 -7.42 19.31
C SER A 143 -6.80 -8.44 18.58
N SER A 144 -6.25 -9.20 17.64
CA SER A 144 -6.99 -10.24 16.89
C SER A 144 -7.01 -11.60 17.61
N GLY A 145 -6.25 -11.76 18.70
CA GLY A 145 -6.07 -13.04 19.35
C GLY A 145 -5.06 -13.97 18.67
N TYR A 146 -4.34 -13.48 17.65
CA TYR A 146 -3.33 -14.27 16.94
C TYR A 146 -2.23 -14.78 17.89
N ASP A 147 -1.71 -13.91 18.75
CA ASP A 147 -0.66 -14.28 19.71
C ASP A 147 -1.17 -15.32 20.73
N LEU A 148 -2.46 -15.24 21.15
CA LEU A 148 -3.07 -16.25 22.00
C LEU A 148 -3.24 -17.59 21.27
N ALA A 149 -3.62 -17.56 20.00
CA ALA A 149 -3.77 -18.79 19.21
C ALA A 149 -2.43 -19.53 19.03
N GLN A 150 -1.32 -18.79 18.96
CA GLN A 150 0.03 -19.38 18.90
C GLN A 150 0.37 -20.21 20.14
N ILE A 151 -0.11 -19.81 21.35
CA ILE A 151 0.16 -20.52 22.60
C ILE A 151 -0.52 -21.90 22.60
N ALA A 152 -1.70 -22.02 21.99
CA ALA A 152 -2.44 -23.28 21.96
C ALA A 152 -1.66 -24.43 21.27
N HIS A 153 -0.64 -24.10 20.51
CA HIS A 153 0.23 -25.07 19.81
C HIS A 153 1.59 -25.27 20.49
N GLN A 154 1.81 -24.68 21.67
CA GLN A 154 3.04 -24.86 22.44
C GLN A 154 2.90 -26.03 23.44
N LEU A 155 3.99 -26.80 23.63
CA LEU A 155 4.00 -27.93 24.56
C LEU A 155 3.78 -27.51 26.02
N GLU A 156 4.18 -26.29 26.38
CA GLU A 156 4.00 -25.72 27.71
C GLU A 156 3.29 -24.35 27.58
N PRO A 157 2.23 -24.10 28.38
CA PRO A 157 1.55 -22.81 28.35
C PRO A 157 2.51 -21.71 28.84
N ARG A 158 2.80 -20.76 27.98
CA ARG A 158 3.59 -19.55 28.26
C ARG A 158 2.72 -18.31 28.06
N ALA A 159 3.20 -17.19 28.56
CA ALA A 159 2.61 -15.90 28.16
C ALA A 159 2.76 -15.71 26.64
N PRO A 160 1.82 -15.01 25.98
CA PRO A 160 1.96 -14.66 24.57
C PRO A 160 3.31 -14.01 24.30
N ASP A 161 4.05 -14.53 23.34
CA ASP A 161 5.35 -14.01 22.95
C ASP A 161 5.23 -13.25 21.62
N PHE A 162 6.14 -12.33 21.41
CA PHE A 162 6.19 -11.54 20.20
C PHE A 162 6.58 -12.42 19.00
N CYS A 163 5.68 -12.54 18.03
CA CYS A 163 5.98 -13.19 16.78
C CYS A 163 6.90 -12.28 15.94
N GLY A 164 8.13 -12.75 15.65
CA GLY A 164 9.10 -12.03 14.82
C GLY A 164 8.67 -11.87 13.35
N ILE A 165 7.57 -12.49 12.95
CA ILE A 165 7.01 -12.42 11.60
C ILE A 165 5.82 -11.45 11.62
N PHE A 166 5.87 -10.40 10.81
CA PHE A 166 4.81 -9.40 10.69
C PHE A 166 3.68 -9.90 9.77
N ILE A 167 3.00 -10.96 10.21
CA ILE A 167 1.94 -11.66 9.45
C ILE A 167 0.83 -10.69 9.03
N ALA A 168 0.38 -9.82 9.93
CA ALA A 168 -0.66 -8.85 9.62
C ALA A 168 -0.27 -7.92 8.47
N ASP A 169 0.98 -7.45 8.43
CA ASP A 169 1.48 -6.62 7.34
C ASP A 169 1.53 -7.40 6.01
N VAL A 170 2.08 -8.61 6.03
CA VAL A 170 2.24 -9.43 4.81
C VAL A 170 0.89 -9.81 4.23
N LEU A 171 -0.04 -10.29 5.07
CA LEU A 171 -1.39 -10.64 4.62
C LEU A 171 -2.12 -9.40 4.09
N THR A 172 -2.06 -8.27 4.80
CA THR A 172 -2.67 -7.03 4.33
C THR A 172 -2.15 -6.62 2.96
N GLY A 173 -0.83 -6.67 2.74
CA GLY A 173 -0.24 -6.37 1.43
C GLY A 173 -0.70 -7.33 0.33
N THR A 174 -0.80 -8.62 0.65
CA THR A 174 -1.28 -9.64 -0.29
C THR A 174 -2.77 -9.44 -0.63
N TYR A 175 -3.62 -9.18 0.36
CA TYR A 175 -5.04 -8.89 0.11
C TYR A 175 -5.23 -7.56 -0.63
N ALA A 176 -4.44 -6.53 -0.33
CA ALA A 176 -4.47 -5.25 -1.05
C ALA A 176 -4.10 -5.45 -2.54
N PHE A 177 -3.07 -6.24 -2.82
CA PHE A 177 -2.73 -6.64 -4.20
C PHE A 177 -3.91 -7.32 -4.89
N GLY A 178 -4.53 -8.32 -4.26
CA GLY A 178 -5.71 -9.00 -4.80
C GLY A 178 -6.89 -8.05 -5.06
N ALA A 179 -7.15 -7.12 -4.13
CA ALA A 179 -8.22 -6.13 -4.27
C ALA A 179 -7.96 -5.16 -5.45
N VAL A 180 -6.73 -4.71 -5.63
CA VAL A 180 -6.35 -3.87 -6.77
C VAL A 180 -6.53 -4.62 -8.08
N MET A 181 -6.15 -5.90 -8.14
CA MET A 181 -6.35 -6.73 -9.34
C MET A 181 -7.83 -6.99 -9.65
N ALA A 182 -8.68 -7.06 -8.63
CA ALA A 182 -10.12 -7.26 -8.78
C ALA A 182 -10.88 -5.98 -9.19
N ALA A 183 -10.38 -4.80 -8.87
CA ALA A 183 -11.07 -3.53 -9.11
C ALA A 183 -11.45 -3.27 -10.58
N PRO A 184 -10.60 -3.49 -11.59
CA PRO A 184 -10.97 -3.35 -13.00
C PRO A 184 -12.06 -4.34 -13.43
N VAL A 185 -12.04 -5.56 -12.87
CA VAL A 185 -13.07 -6.59 -13.16
C VAL A 185 -14.41 -6.17 -12.57
N ALA A 186 -14.43 -5.72 -11.32
CA ALA A 186 -15.64 -5.21 -10.68
C ALA A 186 -16.23 -4.02 -11.45
N TRP A 187 -15.40 -3.09 -11.91
CA TRP A 187 -15.85 -1.95 -12.72
C TRP A 187 -16.46 -2.37 -14.05
N ARG A 188 -15.87 -3.33 -14.77
CA ARG A 188 -16.42 -3.88 -16.01
C ARG A 188 -17.76 -4.55 -15.78
N CYS A 189 -17.90 -5.33 -14.71
CA CYS A 189 -19.16 -5.99 -14.37
C CYS A 189 -20.28 -4.99 -14.03
N THR A 190 -19.97 -3.87 -13.39
CA THR A 190 -20.96 -2.85 -13.04
C THR A 190 -21.30 -1.95 -14.21
N SER A 191 -20.35 -1.61 -15.08
CA SER A 191 -20.59 -0.78 -16.27
C SER A 191 -21.38 -1.51 -17.35
N ALA A 192 -21.20 -2.83 -17.50
CA ALA A 192 -21.99 -3.66 -18.41
C ALA A 192 -23.47 -3.79 -18.00
N ARG A 193 -23.81 -3.51 -16.72
CA ARG A 193 -25.20 -3.53 -16.21
C ARG A 193 -25.91 -2.18 -16.29
N ARG A 194 -25.24 -1.11 -16.69
CA ARG A 194 -25.90 0.18 -16.91
C ARG A 194 -26.60 0.13 -18.27
N PRO A 195 -27.93 0.37 -18.34
CA PRO A 195 -28.59 0.54 -19.63
C PRO A 195 -27.93 1.71 -20.38
N ALA A 196 -27.83 1.56 -21.70
CA ALA A 196 -27.32 2.64 -22.54
C ALA A 196 -28.11 3.93 -22.25
N PRO A 197 -27.49 5.09 -22.18
CA PRO A 197 -28.22 6.34 -22.00
C PRO A 197 -29.08 6.58 -23.26
N GLY A 198 -30.40 6.43 -23.11
CA GLY A 198 -31.39 6.77 -24.15
C GLY A 198 -31.85 5.58 -25.00
N SER A 199 -32.70 4.74 -24.46
CA SER A 199 -33.74 4.02 -25.20
C SER A 199 -35.09 4.50 -24.69
#